data_b2da1b89df92a17aef12edcd01387113
#
_entry.id   b2da1b89df92a17aef12edcd01387113
#
_cell.length_a   1.000
_cell.length_b   1.000
_cell.length_c   1.000
_cell.angle_alpha   90.00
_cell.angle_beta   90.00
_cell.angle_gamma   90.00
#
_symmetry.space_group_name_H-M   'P 1'
#
loop_
_entity.id
_entity.type
_entity.pdbx_description
1 polymer ?
#
loop_
_entity_poly.entity_id
_entity_poly.type
_entity_poly.pdbx_seq_one_letter_code
_entity_poly.pdbx_strand_id
1 'polypeptide(L)'
;MQKDLLPFEKIKRKILVRKKSVTSSKFGCDPDNRTVKELINYGIVNIDKPPGPTSHQVSAYLQKILNISKAGHSGTLDPGVTGVLPIATGRATRVVQTLLKAGKEYVGLMHIHKKIPEHEIYQVCNEFVGKIMQMPPIKSAVKRILRERQIYYFEVIEIDGQEVLFKVGCEAGTYIRKLIHDLGKKLGCGAHMAELRRTKAGPFDENTLVTLQDLTDAFYYYEQGNEKYLRYCIQPIENAVKHLPKIYVLDSAVDSLCHGANLNVPGISKLDSGITNEDIVAVMTLKEELICYGIAKLDSEEMLGERGLAVKTEKVFMLPGTYPKVEK
;
A
#
# COMPACT_ATOMS: atom_id res chain seq x y z
N MET A 1 -7.38 21.77 -10.46
CA MET A 1 -6.16 20.95 -10.64
C MET A 1 -6.19 19.78 -9.65
N GLN A 2 -6.75 18.63 -10.07
CA GLN A 2 -6.83 17.39 -9.27
C GLN A 2 -6.59 16.16 -10.19
N LYS A 3 -5.70 16.30 -11.21
CA LYS A 3 -5.55 15.27 -12.25
C LYS A 3 -4.69 14.07 -11.83
N ASP A 4 -3.73 14.22 -10.92
CA ASP A 4 -2.66 13.25 -10.68
C ASP A 4 -2.77 12.54 -9.33
N LEU A 5 -3.96 12.06 -9.00
CA LEU A 5 -4.25 11.31 -7.77
C LEU A 5 -4.62 9.87 -8.08
N LEU A 6 -4.10 8.94 -7.26
CA LEU A 6 -4.55 7.56 -7.28
C LEU A 6 -6.03 7.47 -6.82
N PRO A 7 -6.79 6.44 -7.22
CA PRO A 7 -8.23 6.36 -6.95
C PRO A 7 -8.59 6.58 -5.48
N PHE A 8 -7.86 5.98 -4.54
CA PHE A 8 -8.17 6.12 -3.11
C PHE A 8 -7.91 7.54 -2.57
N GLU A 9 -6.99 8.31 -3.17
CA GLU A 9 -6.69 9.70 -2.79
C GLU A 9 -7.82 10.68 -3.18
N LYS A 10 -8.67 10.27 -4.14
CA LYS A 10 -9.84 11.04 -4.59
C LYS A 10 -11.05 10.87 -3.68
N ILE A 11 -11.08 9.81 -2.87
CA ILE A 11 -12.23 9.44 -2.04
C ILE A 11 -12.19 10.21 -0.73
N LYS A 12 -13.19 11.05 -0.51
CA LYS A 12 -13.42 11.71 0.80
C LYS A 12 -14.45 10.91 1.59
N ARG A 13 -14.03 10.30 2.69
CA ARG A 13 -14.90 9.53 3.57
C ARG A 13 -15.36 10.38 4.76
N LYS A 14 -16.63 10.22 5.15
CA LYS A 14 -17.17 10.78 6.39
C LYS A 14 -17.31 9.67 7.42
N ILE A 15 -17.15 9.97 8.68
CA ILE A 15 -17.40 9.01 9.75
C ILE A 15 -18.92 8.94 10.02
N LEU A 16 -19.47 7.75 9.87
CA LEU A 16 -20.84 7.41 10.27
C LEU A 16 -20.79 6.76 11.65
N VAL A 17 -21.62 7.23 12.58
CA VAL A 17 -21.66 6.73 13.96
C VAL A 17 -22.90 5.86 14.12
N ARG A 18 -22.69 4.54 14.34
CA ARG A 18 -23.75 3.61 14.65
C ARG A 18 -24.08 3.61 16.14
N LYS A 19 -23.06 3.52 16.99
CA LYS A 19 -23.21 3.51 18.46
C LYS A 19 -22.07 4.29 19.10
N LYS A 20 -22.37 5.41 19.75
CA LYS A 20 -21.38 6.13 20.55
C LYS A 20 -20.80 5.23 21.62
N SER A 21 -19.51 5.16 21.73
CA SER A 21 -18.80 4.31 22.69
C SER A 21 -17.47 4.95 23.09
N VAL A 22 -17.01 4.61 24.27
CA VAL A 22 -15.71 5.01 24.82
C VAL A 22 -14.87 3.74 24.97
N THR A 23 -13.58 3.82 24.63
CA THR A 23 -12.63 2.73 24.84
C THR A 23 -11.99 2.80 26.22
N SER A 24 -11.68 1.65 26.80
CA SER A 24 -11.00 1.53 28.08
C SER A 24 -9.53 1.95 27.96
N SER A 25 -9.04 2.76 28.89
CA SER A 25 -7.60 3.10 28.98
C SER A 25 -6.72 1.92 29.37
N LYS A 26 -7.30 0.84 29.92
CA LYS A 26 -6.58 -0.34 30.43
C LYS A 26 -6.09 -1.29 29.34
N PHE A 27 -6.65 -1.26 28.15
CA PHE A 27 -6.38 -2.23 27.08
C PHE A 27 -5.99 -1.53 25.78
N GLY A 28 -5.10 -2.17 25.01
CA GLY A 28 -4.60 -1.61 23.77
C GLY A 28 -3.77 -0.34 23.96
N CYS A 29 -3.26 0.22 22.88
CA CYS A 29 -2.49 1.46 22.89
C CYS A 29 -2.72 2.23 21.58
N ASP A 30 -2.38 3.51 21.59
CA ASP A 30 -2.20 4.26 20.35
C ASP A 30 -1.05 3.61 19.55
N PRO A 31 -1.23 3.31 18.25
CA PRO A 31 -0.20 2.71 17.40
C PRO A 31 1.16 3.43 17.43
N ASP A 32 1.16 4.76 17.53
CA ASP A 32 2.38 5.57 17.58
C ASP A 32 3.10 5.48 18.93
N ASN A 33 2.43 5.01 19.98
CA ASN A 33 3.00 4.80 21.32
C ASN A 33 3.58 3.38 21.53
N ARG A 34 3.56 2.51 20.50
CA ARG A 34 4.21 1.20 20.58
C ARG A 34 5.70 1.34 20.83
N THR A 35 6.28 0.42 21.60
CA THR A 35 7.73 0.36 21.80
C THR A 35 8.44 0.05 20.49
N VAL A 36 9.68 0.49 20.33
CA VAL A 36 10.48 0.17 19.12
C VAL A 36 10.63 -1.34 18.94
N LYS A 37 10.75 -2.10 20.03
CA LYS A 37 10.79 -3.57 20.01
C LYS A 37 9.52 -4.18 19.38
N GLU A 38 8.35 -3.61 19.67
CA GLU A 38 7.10 -4.02 19.03
C GLU A 38 7.08 -3.62 17.56
N LEU A 39 7.50 -2.39 17.21
CA LEU A 39 7.55 -1.90 15.83
C LEU A 39 8.48 -2.76 14.96
N ILE A 40 9.66 -3.17 15.46
CA ILE A 40 10.58 -4.08 14.75
C ILE A 40 9.87 -5.37 14.30
N ASN A 41 8.95 -5.90 15.11
CA ASN A 41 8.22 -7.13 14.81
C ASN A 41 6.82 -6.93 14.26
N TYR A 42 6.32 -5.69 14.23
CA TYR A 42 4.93 -5.38 13.86
C TYR A 42 4.83 -4.00 13.21
N GLY A 43 5.72 -3.70 12.29
CA GLY A 43 5.80 -2.40 11.61
C GLY A 43 5.99 -2.50 10.11
N ILE A 44 6.15 -1.33 9.50
CA ILE A 44 6.46 -1.14 8.09
C ILE A 44 7.66 -0.22 7.97
N VAL A 45 8.62 -0.59 7.14
CA VAL A 45 9.72 0.28 6.73
C VAL A 45 9.50 0.64 5.26
N ASN A 46 9.44 1.92 4.95
CA ASN A 46 9.31 2.41 3.58
C ASN A 46 10.71 2.63 2.99
N ILE A 47 11.26 1.60 2.35
CA ILE A 47 12.64 1.64 1.83
C ILE A 47 12.70 2.39 0.50
N ASP A 48 13.66 3.32 0.37
CA ASP A 48 14.15 3.78 -0.94
C ASP A 48 14.99 2.68 -1.56
N LYS A 49 14.37 1.89 -2.42
CA LYS A 49 15.09 0.79 -3.08
C LYS A 49 16.18 1.37 -3.99
N PRO A 50 17.45 1.06 -3.74
CA PRO A 50 18.53 1.45 -4.63
C PRO A 50 18.51 0.65 -5.94
N PRO A 51 19.17 1.14 -7.01
CA PRO A 51 19.42 0.33 -8.20
C PRO A 51 20.37 -0.84 -7.85
N GLY A 52 20.26 -1.95 -8.58
CA GLY A 52 21.09 -3.14 -8.44
C GLY A 52 20.39 -4.32 -7.77
N PRO A 53 20.09 -4.29 -6.45
CA PRO A 53 19.47 -5.44 -5.80
C PRO A 53 18.01 -5.64 -6.21
N THR A 54 17.56 -6.89 -6.19
CA THR A 54 16.14 -7.24 -6.33
C THR A 54 15.35 -6.83 -5.09
N SER A 55 14.02 -6.68 -5.20
CA SER A 55 13.15 -6.40 -4.04
C SER A 55 13.26 -7.48 -2.95
N HIS A 56 13.48 -8.74 -3.32
CA HIS A 56 13.72 -9.83 -2.37
C HIS A 56 15.04 -9.68 -1.62
N GLN A 57 16.12 -9.30 -2.33
CA GLN A 57 17.42 -9.04 -1.68
C GLN A 57 17.32 -7.85 -0.72
N VAL A 58 16.62 -6.77 -1.08
CA VAL A 58 16.38 -5.63 -0.19
C VAL A 58 15.63 -6.07 1.07
N SER A 59 14.58 -6.91 0.93
CA SER A 59 13.87 -7.48 2.09
C SER A 59 14.78 -8.35 2.96
N ALA A 60 15.70 -9.12 2.35
CA ALA A 60 16.67 -9.93 3.09
C ALA A 60 17.74 -9.09 3.80
N TYR A 61 18.17 -7.98 3.20
CA TYR A 61 19.07 -7.02 3.87
C TYR A 61 18.39 -6.39 5.09
N LEU A 62 17.14 -5.95 4.95
CA LEU A 62 16.37 -5.43 6.07
C LEU A 62 16.22 -6.45 7.20
N GLN A 63 15.97 -7.74 6.88
CA GLN A 63 15.91 -8.80 7.90
C GLN A 63 17.22 -8.91 8.68
N LYS A 64 18.37 -8.86 7.99
CA LYS A 64 19.69 -8.91 8.60
C LYS A 64 19.95 -7.69 9.49
N ILE A 65 19.64 -6.49 9.00
CA ILE A 65 19.84 -5.24 9.76
C ILE A 65 19.03 -5.26 11.05
N LEU A 66 17.74 -5.60 10.99
CA LEU A 66 16.84 -5.60 12.14
C LEU A 66 16.91 -6.88 12.99
N ASN A 67 17.73 -7.85 12.60
CA ASN A 67 17.85 -9.18 13.24
C ASN A 67 16.48 -9.86 13.42
N ILE A 68 15.68 -9.92 12.35
CA ILE A 68 14.35 -10.54 12.33
C ILE A 68 14.26 -11.69 11.33
N SER A 69 13.38 -12.65 11.61
CA SER A 69 13.24 -13.85 10.77
C SER A 69 12.34 -13.67 9.55
N LYS A 70 11.52 -12.61 9.51
CA LYS A 70 10.53 -12.40 8.44
C LYS A 70 10.40 -10.93 8.04
N ALA A 71 10.44 -10.69 6.73
CA ALA A 71 10.02 -9.45 6.12
C ALA A 71 9.35 -9.74 4.77
N GLY A 72 8.48 -8.85 4.31
CA GLY A 72 7.79 -9.00 3.03
C GLY A 72 7.50 -7.66 2.38
N HIS A 73 7.80 -7.53 1.09
CA HIS A 73 7.61 -6.28 0.35
C HIS A 73 6.25 -6.19 -0.36
N SER A 74 5.80 -4.98 -0.62
CA SER A 74 4.48 -4.61 -1.17
C SER A 74 4.40 -4.65 -2.71
N GLY A 75 5.27 -5.39 -3.38
CA GLY A 75 5.31 -5.52 -4.85
C GLY A 75 6.70 -5.31 -5.41
N THR A 76 7.05 -6.21 -6.33
CA THR A 76 8.38 -6.25 -6.94
C THR A 76 8.66 -5.01 -7.79
N LEU A 77 9.88 -4.50 -7.66
CA LEU A 77 10.54 -3.59 -8.60
C LEU A 77 11.65 -4.37 -9.31
N ASP A 78 11.85 -4.09 -10.59
CA ASP A 78 13.00 -4.62 -11.33
C ASP A 78 14.33 -4.15 -10.69
N PRO A 79 15.44 -4.86 -10.86
CA PRO A 79 16.73 -4.48 -10.25
C PRO A 79 17.15 -3.03 -10.53
N GLY A 80 17.02 -2.55 -11.77
CA GLY A 80 17.35 -1.17 -12.14
C GLY A 80 16.34 -0.10 -11.71
N VAL A 81 15.14 -0.51 -11.24
CA VAL A 81 14.09 0.44 -10.82
C VAL A 81 14.30 0.81 -9.36
N THR A 82 14.15 2.10 -9.04
CA THR A 82 14.36 2.67 -7.70
C THR A 82 13.06 3.11 -7.02
N GLY A 83 13.16 3.61 -5.79
CA GLY A 83 12.09 4.32 -5.09
C GLY A 83 11.28 3.47 -4.12
N VAL A 84 10.07 3.88 -3.87
CA VAL A 84 9.16 3.46 -2.80
C VAL A 84 8.95 1.94 -2.77
N LEU A 85 9.48 1.27 -1.74
CA LEU A 85 9.34 -0.16 -1.49
C LEU A 85 8.95 -0.42 -0.02
N PRO A 86 7.66 -0.32 0.34
CA PRO A 86 7.22 -0.66 1.69
C PRO A 86 7.47 -2.13 1.99
N ILE A 87 8.13 -2.40 3.13
CA ILE A 87 8.47 -3.73 3.62
C ILE A 87 7.89 -3.92 5.02
N ALA A 88 7.01 -4.89 5.17
CA ALA A 88 6.43 -5.26 6.44
C ALA A 88 7.36 -6.20 7.21
N THR A 89 7.45 -6.01 8.53
CA THR A 89 8.34 -6.75 9.42
C THR A 89 7.57 -7.77 10.28
N GLY A 90 8.22 -8.90 10.59
CA GLY A 90 7.71 -9.91 11.50
C GLY A 90 6.26 -10.32 11.25
N ARG A 91 5.39 -10.10 12.23
CA ARG A 91 3.95 -10.45 12.16
C ARG A 91 3.16 -9.57 11.19
N ALA A 92 3.65 -8.38 10.85
CA ALA A 92 2.99 -7.49 9.90
C ALA A 92 3.05 -7.99 8.45
N THR A 93 3.90 -8.97 8.10
CA THR A 93 4.13 -9.39 6.71
C THR A 93 2.87 -9.71 5.91
N ARG A 94 1.80 -10.15 6.55
CA ARG A 94 0.53 -10.46 5.88
C ARG A 94 -0.20 -9.22 5.35
N VAL A 95 0.10 -8.01 5.90
CA VAL A 95 -0.58 -6.77 5.47
C VAL A 95 -0.18 -6.36 4.06
N VAL A 96 0.96 -6.82 3.56
CA VAL A 96 1.40 -6.50 2.18
C VAL A 96 0.38 -6.92 1.12
N GLN A 97 -0.51 -7.87 1.41
CA GLN A 97 -1.58 -8.28 0.49
C GLN A 97 -2.53 -7.12 0.15
N THR A 98 -2.78 -6.21 1.09
CA THR A 98 -3.59 -5.01 0.86
C THR A 98 -2.86 -4.02 -0.05
N LEU A 99 -1.55 -3.91 0.10
CA LEU A 99 -0.69 -3.03 -0.69
C LEU A 99 -0.44 -3.57 -2.11
N LEU A 100 -0.42 -4.89 -2.29
CA LEU A 100 -0.21 -5.50 -3.62
C LEU A 100 -1.29 -5.07 -4.61
N LYS A 101 -2.53 -4.89 -4.16
CA LYS A 101 -3.67 -4.48 -5.00
C LYS A 101 -3.81 -2.96 -5.14
N ALA A 102 -3.16 -2.18 -4.28
CA ALA A 102 -3.24 -0.72 -4.31
C ALA A 102 -2.55 -0.14 -5.55
N GLY A 103 -3.04 1.01 -6.03
CA GLY A 103 -2.44 1.74 -7.14
C GLY A 103 -0.98 2.14 -6.91
N LYS A 104 -0.25 2.36 -7.98
CA LYS A 104 1.16 2.80 -7.97
C LYS A 104 1.34 4.02 -8.82
N GLU A 105 2.32 4.85 -8.47
CA GLU A 105 2.78 5.97 -9.29
C GLU A 105 4.27 5.80 -9.59
N TYR A 106 4.64 6.18 -10.78
CA TYR A 106 6.02 6.15 -11.25
C TYR A 106 6.36 7.45 -11.95
N VAL A 107 7.60 7.89 -11.79
CA VAL A 107 8.27 8.85 -12.66
C VAL A 107 9.32 8.09 -13.45
N GLY A 108 9.40 8.34 -14.73
CA GLY A 108 10.34 7.63 -15.60
C GLY A 108 10.80 8.46 -16.78
N LEU A 109 11.94 8.06 -17.33
CA LEU A 109 12.50 8.59 -18.55
C LEU A 109 12.29 7.54 -19.65
N MET A 110 11.66 7.93 -20.76
CA MET A 110 11.60 7.11 -21.96
C MET A 110 12.39 7.76 -23.09
N HIS A 111 13.09 6.92 -23.83
CA HIS A 111 13.79 7.31 -25.06
C HIS A 111 12.97 6.89 -26.27
N ILE A 112 12.63 7.85 -27.13
CA ILE A 112 11.93 7.66 -28.40
C ILE A 112 12.99 7.50 -29.50
N HIS A 113 12.87 6.46 -30.36
CA HIS A 113 13.94 6.11 -31.31
C HIS A 113 14.05 7.06 -32.51
N LYS A 114 13.10 7.99 -32.69
CA LYS A 114 13.16 9.06 -33.70
C LYS A 114 12.57 10.34 -33.13
N LYS A 115 12.98 11.50 -33.62
CA LYS A 115 12.32 12.75 -33.29
C LYS A 115 10.89 12.74 -33.82
N ILE A 116 9.95 13.00 -32.93
CA ILE A 116 8.51 13.10 -33.20
C ILE A 116 8.06 14.47 -32.71
N PRO A 117 7.11 15.14 -33.39
CA PRO A 117 6.53 16.39 -32.93
C PRO A 117 5.94 16.23 -31.51
N GLU A 118 6.20 17.18 -30.61
CA GLU A 118 5.79 17.09 -29.23
C GLU A 118 4.28 16.85 -29.06
N HIS A 119 3.45 17.53 -29.89
CA HIS A 119 2.00 17.38 -29.83
C HIS A 119 1.53 15.94 -30.10
N GLU A 120 2.22 15.18 -30.96
CA GLU A 120 1.92 13.77 -31.22
C GLU A 120 2.29 12.91 -30.00
N ILE A 121 3.39 13.23 -29.29
CA ILE A 121 3.79 12.55 -28.06
C ILE A 121 2.73 12.76 -27.00
N TYR A 122 2.30 14.00 -26.76
CA TYR A 122 1.21 14.32 -25.82
C TYR A 122 -0.09 13.60 -26.17
N GLN A 123 -0.47 13.61 -27.45
CA GLN A 123 -1.69 12.95 -27.92
C GLN A 123 -1.63 11.44 -27.64
N VAL A 124 -0.57 10.76 -28.06
CA VAL A 124 -0.44 9.30 -27.88
C VAL A 124 -0.35 8.93 -26.40
N CYS A 125 0.37 9.68 -25.56
CA CYS A 125 0.38 9.45 -24.13
C CYS A 125 -1.02 9.52 -23.49
N ASN A 126 -1.83 10.50 -23.92
CA ASN A 126 -3.22 10.64 -23.43
C ASN A 126 -4.12 9.47 -23.87
N GLU A 127 -3.88 8.87 -25.04
CA GLU A 127 -4.66 7.72 -25.53
C GLU A 127 -4.44 6.45 -24.69
N PHE A 128 -3.33 6.37 -23.93
CA PHE A 128 -3.08 5.28 -23.00
C PHE A 128 -3.72 5.48 -21.62
N VAL A 129 -4.31 6.64 -21.33
CA VAL A 129 -5.09 6.84 -20.11
C VAL A 129 -6.41 6.08 -20.23
N GLY A 130 -6.73 5.28 -19.20
CA GLY A 130 -7.91 4.42 -19.22
C GLY A 130 -7.53 2.93 -19.23
N LYS A 131 -8.37 2.12 -19.85
CA LYS A 131 -8.18 0.66 -19.94
C LYS A 131 -7.21 0.30 -21.06
N ILE A 132 -6.19 -0.46 -20.74
CA ILE A 132 -5.21 -1.00 -21.69
C ILE A 132 -5.10 -2.52 -21.55
N MET A 133 -4.72 -3.17 -22.63
CA MET A 133 -4.47 -4.61 -22.65
C MET A 133 -2.97 -4.90 -22.67
N GLN A 134 -2.47 -5.59 -21.64
CA GLN A 134 -1.04 -5.95 -21.55
C GLN A 134 -0.82 -7.46 -21.48
N MET A 135 0.16 -7.94 -22.23
CA MET A 135 0.72 -9.28 -22.10
C MET A 135 1.94 -9.21 -21.16
N PRO A 136 1.98 -9.96 -20.05
CA PRO A 136 3.15 -10.01 -19.18
C PRO A 136 4.43 -10.34 -19.95
N PRO A 137 5.59 -9.75 -19.60
CA PRO A 137 6.88 -10.08 -20.22
C PRO A 137 7.24 -11.56 -20.04
N ILE A 138 8.09 -12.10 -20.93
CA ILE A 138 8.51 -13.52 -20.90
C ILE A 138 9.17 -13.89 -19.55
N LYS A 139 9.95 -12.98 -18.97
CA LYS A 139 10.66 -13.20 -17.70
C LYS A 139 9.79 -12.93 -16.46
N SER A 140 8.47 -12.72 -16.61
CA SER A 140 7.56 -12.51 -15.48
C SER A 140 7.20 -13.85 -14.80
N ALA A 141 7.11 -13.83 -13.46
CA ALA A 141 6.68 -15.00 -12.68
C ALA A 141 5.18 -15.34 -12.81
N VAL A 142 4.37 -14.50 -13.47
CA VAL A 142 2.94 -14.73 -13.65
C VAL A 142 2.63 -15.38 -15.00
N LYS A 143 1.54 -16.16 -15.05
CA LYS A 143 1.06 -16.79 -16.27
C LYS A 143 0.89 -15.74 -17.38
N ARG A 144 1.46 -16.03 -18.55
CA ARG A 144 1.47 -15.13 -19.71
C ARG A 144 0.13 -15.19 -20.46
N ILE A 145 -0.83 -14.41 -19.97
CA ILE A 145 -2.15 -14.20 -20.56
C ILE A 145 -2.40 -12.71 -20.71
N LEU A 146 -3.15 -12.32 -21.72
CA LEU A 146 -3.57 -10.92 -21.92
C LEU A 146 -4.44 -10.49 -20.74
N ARG A 147 -4.13 -9.32 -20.15
CA ARG A 147 -4.82 -8.79 -18.97
C ARG A 147 -5.17 -7.34 -19.18
N GLU A 148 -6.38 -6.95 -18.80
CA GLU A 148 -6.78 -5.57 -18.70
C GLU A 148 -6.03 -4.92 -17.53
N ARG A 149 -5.57 -3.68 -17.73
CA ARG A 149 -4.95 -2.82 -16.74
C ARG A 149 -5.49 -1.41 -16.88
N GLN A 150 -5.57 -0.68 -15.75
CA GLN A 150 -6.04 0.69 -15.72
C GLN A 150 -4.87 1.66 -15.56
N ILE A 151 -4.73 2.60 -16.49
CA ILE A 151 -3.88 3.80 -16.32
C ILE A 151 -4.80 4.91 -15.81
N TYR A 152 -4.51 5.43 -14.63
CA TYR A 152 -5.34 6.46 -13.98
C TYR A 152 -5.03 7.85 -14.53
N TYR A 153 -3.77 8.11 -14.83
CA TYR A 153 -3.25 9.32 -15.46
C TYR A 153 -1.89 9.03 -16.08
N PHE A 154 -1.56 9.80 -17.10
CA PHE A 154 -0.24 9.87 -17.73
C PHE A 154 0.07 11.34 -17.99
N GLU A 155 1.13 11.86 -17.38
CA GLU A 155 1.59 13.23 -17.52
C GLU A 155 2.97 13.23 -18.19
N VAL A 156 3.11 13.97 -19.27
CA VAL A 156 4.42 14.31 -19.83
C VAL A 156 4.90 15.55 -19.11
N ILE A 157 6.01 15.45 -18.39
CA ILE A 157 6.58 16.52 -17.55
C ILE A 157 7.49 17.40 -18.42
N GLU A 158 8.36 16.76 -19.22
CA GLU A 158 9.36 17.45 -20.02
C GLU A 158 9.72 16.63 -21.26
N ILE A 159 10.02 17.30 -22.36
CA ILE A 159 10.55 16.68 -23.58
C ILE A 159 11.86 17.39 -23.94
N ASP A 160 12.95 16.63 -24.03
CA ASP A 160 14.24 17.09 -24.55
C ASP A 160 14.69 16.18 -25.70
N GLY A 161 14.41 16.62 -26.91
CA GLY A 161 14.72 15.90 -28.15
C GLY A 161 14.00 14.54 -28.23
N GLN A 162 14.69 13.45 -27.92
CA GLN A 162 14.16 12.09 -27.91
C GLN A 162 13.90 11.57 -26.50
N GLU A 163 14.30 12.31 -25.49
CA GLU A 163 14.05 11.97 -24.10
C GLU A 163 12.74 12.60 -23.62
N VAL A 164 11.91 11.80 -22.97
CA VAL A 164 10.62 12.25 -22.44
C VAL A 164 10.53 11.84 -20.97
N LEU A 165 10.51 12.82 -20.09
CA LEU A 165 10.24 12.65 -18.68
C LEU A 165 8.73 12.58 -18.47
N PHE A 166 8.26 11.51 -17.83
CA PHE A 166 6.84 11.29 -17.61
C PHE A 166 6.53 10.87 -16.18
N LYS A 167 5.28 11.11 -15.77
CA LYS A 167 4.67 10.57 -14.55
C LYS A 167 3.44 9.75 -14.91
N VAL A 168 3.28 8.56 -14.32
CA VAL A 168 2.15 7.68 -14.58
C VAL A 168 1.61 7.08 -13.30
N GLY A 169 0.29 7.21 -13.10
CA GLY A 169 -0.47 6.50 -12.07
C GLY A 169 -1.23 5.33 -12.68
N CYS A 170 -1.09 4.14 -12.11
CA CYS A 170 -1.65 2.93 -12.69
C CYS A 170 -2.10 1.89 -11.66
N GLU A 171 -2.93 0.97 -12.13
CA GLU A 171 -3.33 -0.22 -11.39
C GLU A 171 -2.13 -1.12 -11.10
N ALA A 172 -2.23 -1.82 -9.98
CA ALA A 172 -1.24 -2.84 -9.59
C ALA A 172 -1.07 -3.93 -10.66
N GLY A 173 0.18 -4.30 -10.90
CA GLY A 173 0.53 -5.30 -11.92
C GLY A 173 0.61 -4.76 -13.35
N THR A 174 0.56 -3.44 -13.53
CA THR A 174 0.89 -2.78 -14.78
C THR A 174 2.40 -2.82 -15.00
N TYR A 175 2.82 -3.22 -16.21
CA TYR A 175 4.22 -3.26 -16.63
C TYR A 175 4.57 -1.97 -17.35
N ILE A 176 5.27 -1.05 -16.68
CA ILE A 176 5.62 0.27 -17.26
C ILE A 176 6.56 0.11 -18.45
N ARG A 177 7.53 -0.82 -18.40
CA ARG A 177 8.40 -1.13 -19.55
C ARG A 177 7.57 -1.55 -20.78
N LYS A 178 6.50 -2.35 -20.60
CA LYS A 178 5.61 -2.75 -21.69
C LYS A 178 4.75 -1.57 -22.17
N LEU A 179 4.29 -0.73 -21.26
CA LEU A 179 3.54 0.50 -21.58
C LEU A 179 4.35 1.38 -22.53
N ILE A 180 5.61 1.68 -22.18
CA ILE A 180 6.50 2.51 -23.00
C ILE A 180 6.78 1.87 -24.36
N HIS A 181 7.01 0.55 -24.41
CA HIS A 181 7.17 -0.17 -25.67
C HIS A 181 5.94 -0.07 -26.57
N ASP A 182 4.73 -0.19 -26.01
CA ASP A 182 3.48 -0.12 -26.77
C ASP A 182 3.22 1.32 -27.24
N LEU A 183 3.54 2.31 -26.41
CA LEU A 183 3.48 3.73 -26.74
C LEU A 183 4.40 4.04 -27.93
N GLY A 184 5.66 3.56 -27.90
CA GLY A 184 6.59 3.71 -29.01
C GLY A 184 6.13 3.06 -30.30
N LYS A 185 5.44 1.91 -30.23
CA LYS A 185 4.78 1.31 -31.41
C LYS A 185 3.68 2.17 -31.96
N LYS A 186 2.86 2.76 -31.10
CA LYS A 186 1.78 3.66 -31.49
C LYS A 186 2.29 4.91 -32.18
N LEU A 187 3.43 5.47 -31.69
CA LEU A 187 4.17 6.56 -32.34
C LEU A 187 4.81 6.17 -33.67
N GLY A 188 4.83 4.89 -34.03
CA GLY A 188 5.44 4.40 -35.29
C GLY A 188 6.97 4.44 -35.33
N CYS A 189 7.65 4.79 -34.24
CA CYS A 189 9.10 4.97 -34.18
C CYS A 189 9.80 4.01 -33.21
N GLY A 190 9.05 3.38 -32.29
CA GLY A 190 9.61 2.63 -31.16
C GLY A 190 10.07 3.54 -30.02
N ALA A 191 10.02 2.99 -28.80
CA ALA A 191 10.56 3.62 -27.61
C ALA A 191 10.98 2.56 -26.58
N HIS A 192 11.84 2.94 -25.66
CA HIS A 192 12.20 2.12 -24.50
C HIS A 192 12.27 2.95 -23.22
N MET A 193 12.08 2.29 -22.09
CA MET A 193 12.22 2.88 -20.77
C MET A 193 13.71 2.96 -20.42
N ALA A 194 14.26 4.15 -20.30
CA ALA A 194 15.64 4.39 -19.90
C ALA A 194 15.77 4.30 -18.37
N GLU A 195 14.94 5.04 -17.62
CA GLU A 195 14.93 5.05 -16.18
C GLU A 195 13.52 4.96 -15.63
N LEU A 196 13.39 4.43 -14.40
CA LEU A 196 12.11 4.37 -13.69
C LEU A 196 12.32 4.44 -12.19
N ARG A 197 11.51 5.28 -11.53
CA ARG A 197 11.42 5.41 -10.08
C ARG A 197 9.96 5.29 -9.65
N ARG A 198 9.68 4.42 -8.69
CA ARG A 198 8.35 4.36 -8.08
C ARG A 198 8.22 5.42 -7.00
N THR A 199 7.31 6.36 -7.18
CA THR A 199 7.05 7.49 -6.27
C THR A 199 5.93 7.22 -5.29
N LYS A 200 4.95 6.31 -5.64
CA LYS A 200 3.92 5.86 -4.70
C LYS A 200 3.63 4.36 -4.80
N ALA A 201 3.34 3.74 -3.66
CA ALA A 201 2.87 2.36 -3.54
C ALA A 201 1.72 2.29 -2.51
N GLY A 202 0.46 2.40 -2.99
CA GLY A 202 -0.70 2.58 -2.11
C GLY A 202 -0.54 3.86 -1.28
N PRO A 203 -0.69 3.79 0.06
CA PRO A 203 -0.61 4.97 0.94
C PRO A 203 0.81 5.46 1.21
N PHE A 204 1.83 4.79 0.69
CA PHE A 204 3.24 5.18 0.86
C PHE A 204 3.72 5.99 -0.33
N ASP A 205 4.40 7.09 -0.04
CA ASP A 205 5.05 7.98 -1.00
C ASP A 205 6.52 8.21 -0.61
N GLU A 206 7.17 9.18 -1.24
CA GLU A 206 8.58 9.49 -1.00
C GLU A 206 8.84 10.25 0.31
N ASN A 207 7.82 10.82 0.97
CA ASN A 207 7.98 11.61 2.19
C ASN A 207 8.49 10.80 3.39
N THR A 208 8.29 9.50 3.38
CA THR A 208 8.67 8.60 4.48
C THR A 208 9.73 7.59 4.09
N LEU A 209 10.45 7.84 2.99
CA LEU A 209 11.54 6.97 2.54
C LEU A 209 12.72 6.99 3.51
N VAL A 210 13.28 5.80 3.71
CA VAL A 210 14.56 5.61 4.39
C VAL A 210 15.45 4.71 3.54
N THR A 211 16.75 4.94 3.54
CA THR A 211 17.71 4.06 2.87
C THR A 211 18.05 2.86 3.75
N LEU A 212 18.66 1.83 3.16
CA LEU A 212 19.20 0.72 3.96
C LEU A 212 20.33 1.20 4.90
N GLN A 213 21.06 2.26 4.51
CA GLN A 213 22.12 2.85 5.34
C GLN A 213 21.49 3.56 6.56
N ASP A 214 20.46 4.40 6.36
CA ASP A 214 19.76 5.07 7.46
C ASP A 214 19.23 4.04 8.47
N LEU A 215 18.68 2.92 7.97
CA LEU A 215 18.17 1.84 8.82
C LEU A 215 19.29 1.15 9.60
N THR A 216 20.46 0.94 8.98
CA THR A 216 21.62 0.33 9.62
C THR A 216 22.15 1.22 10.74
N ASP A 217 22.30 2.50 10.48
CA ASP A 217 22.78 3.47 11.46
C ASP A 217 21.78 3.63 12.61
N ALA A 218 20.47 3.68 12.28
CA ALA A 218 19.40 3.77 13.26
C ALA A 218 19.35 2.53 14.17
N PHE A 219 19.58 1.33 13.63
CA PHE A 219 19.62 0.10 14.41
C PHE A 219 20.85 0.04 15.31
N TYR A 220 22.03 0.47 14.82
CA TYR A 220 23.22 0.61 15.64
C TYR A 220 22.98 1.50 16.86
N TYR A 221 22.40 2.69 16.68
CA TYR A 221 22.07 3.57 17.79
C TYR A 221 21.02 2.97 18.74
N TYR A 222 20.06 2.20 18.24
CA TYR A 222 19.10 1.47 19.06
C TYR A 222 19.78 0.47 20.00
N GLU A 223 20.79 -0.27 19.51
CA GLU A 223 21.58 -1.20 20.32
C GLU A 223 22.40 -0.47 21.40
N GLN A 224 22.71 0.81 21.21
CA GLN A 224 23.34 1.69 22.21
C GLN A 224 22.31 2.37 23.16
N GLY A 225 21.03 1.99 23.10
CA GLY A 225 19.97 2.52 23.95
C GLY A 225 19.27 3.79 23.42
N ASN A 226 19.58 4.24 22.20
CA ASN A 226 18.93 5.38 21.59
C ASN A 226 17.89 4.95 20.54
N GLU A 227 16.61 4.93 20.93
CA GLU A 227 15.49 4.50 20.09
C GLU A 227 15.04 5.52 19.04
N LYS A 228 15.46 6.79 19.16
CA LYS A 228 14.89 7.91 18.38
C LYS A 228 14.97 7.69 16.86
N TYR A 229 16.13 7.25 16.37
CA TYR A 229 16.36 7.12 14.93
C TYR A 229 15.61 5.90 14.35
N LEU A 230 15.56 4.80 15.09
CA LEU A 230 14.87 3.60 14.63
C LEU A 230 13.34 3.81 14.64
N ARG A 231 12.82 4.58 15.60
CA ARG A 231 11.42 4.99 15.63
C ARG A 231 11.04 5.85 14.42
N TYR A 232 11.96 6.65 13.90
CA TYR A 232 11.74 7.39 12.66
C TYR A 232 11.69 6.46 11.43
N CYS A 233 12.48 5.40 11.40
CA CYS A 233 12.57 4.49 10.26
C CYS A 233 11.40 3.51 10.17
N ILE A 234 10.80 3.10 11.31
CA ILE A 234 9.77 2.06 11.34
C ILE A 234 8.42 2.67 11.73
N GLN A 235 7.46 2.53 10.83
CA GLN A 235 6.09 3.01 10.99
C GLN A 235 5.17 1.91 11.54
N PRO A 236 4.07 2.25 12.24
CA PRO A 236 3.02 1.30 12.61
C PRO A 236 2.40 0.61 11.39
N ILE A 237 1.97 -0.65 11.55
CA ILE A 237 1.31 -1.44 10.50
C ILE A 237 0.05 -0.75 9.95
N GLU A 238 -0.61 0.06 10.76
CA GLU A 238 -1.82 0.82 10.45
C GLU A 238 -1.61 1.73 9.23
N ASN A 239 -0.40 2.22 9.01
CA ASN A 239 -0.07 3.01 7.83
C ASN A 239 -0.27 2.23 6.52
N ALA A 240 -0.11 0.91 6.54
CA ALA A 240 -0.33 0.06 5.37
C ALA A 240 -1.80 -0.06 4.94
N VAL A 241 -2.75 0.31 5.80
CA VAL A 241 -4.20 0.23 5.52
C VAL A 241 -4.87 1.60 5.40
N LYS A 242 -4.10 2.70 5.36
CA LYS A 242 -4.64 4.06 5.24
C LYS A 242 -5.49 4.26 3.98
N HIS A 243 -5.22 3.53 2.91
CA HIS A 243 -5.98 3.57 1.66
C HIS A 243 -7.31 2.81 1.69
N LEU A 244 -7.51 1.94 2.69
CA LEU A 244 -8.74 1.16 2.85
C LEU A 244 -9.79 1.94 3.65
N PRO A 245 -11.09 1.70 3.40
CA PRO A 245 -12.14 2.15 4.30
C PRO A 245 -12.04 1.45 5.65
N LYS A 246 -12.41 2.14 6.72
CA LYS A 246 -12.25 1.69 8.10
C LYS A 246 -13.58 1.46 8.78
N ILE A 247 -13.63 0.41 9.60
CA ILE A 247 -14.74 0.09 10.52
C ILE A 247 -14.15 -0.01 11.93
N TYR A 248 -14.62 0.82 12.84
CA TYR A 248 -14.18 0.86 14.23
C TYR A 248 -15.15 0.11 15.10
N VAL A 249 -14.63 -0.80 15.91
CA VAL A 249 -15.44 -1.72 16.70
C VAL A 249 -15.45 -1.36 18.18
N LEU A 250 -16.47 -1.84 18.88
CA LEU A 250 -16.57 -1.79 20.33
C LEU A 250 -15.49 -2.67 20.96
N ASP A 251 -14.95 -2.28 22.13
CA ASP A 251 -13.94 -3.07 22.87
C ASP A 251 -14.40 -4.52 23.10
N SER A 252 -15.71 -4.74 23.32
CA SER A 252 -16.31 -6.05 23.51
C SER A 252 -16.27 -6.98 22.28
N ALA A 253 -16.04 -6.44 21.09
CA ALA A 253 -15.94 -7.23 19.87
C ALA A 253 -14.49 -7.63 19.53
N VAL A 254 -13.49 -6.96 20.13
CA VAL A 254 -12.09 -7.07 19.71
C VAL A 254 -11.55 -8.48 19.90
N ASP A 255 -11.69 -9.08 21.10
CA ASP A 255 -11.11 -10.40 21.37
C ASP A 255 -11.63 -11.49 20.44
N SER A 256 -12.94 -11.51 20.16
CA SER A 256 -13.52 -12.47 19.22
C SER A 256 -12.95 -12.32 17.80
N LEU A 257 -12.72 -11.09 17.35
CA LEU A 257 -12.10 -10.80 16.05
C LEU A 257 -10.62 -11.25 16.03
N CYS A 258 -9.90 -11.10 17.13
CA CYS A 258 -8.53 -11.61 17.28
C CYS A 258 -8.44 -13.13 17.12
N HIS A 259 -9.52 -13.86 17.44
CA HIS A 259 -9.65 -15.31 17.22
C HIS A 259 -10.18 -15.66 15.81
N GLY A 260 -10.38 -14.66 14.93
CA GLY A 260 -10.81 -14.88 13.54
C GLY A 260 -12.32 -14.93 13.34
N ALA A 261 -13.13 -14.55 14.34
CA ALA A 261 -14.57 -14.40 14.14
C ALA A 261 -14.90 -13.33 13.10
N ASN A 262 -16.01 -13.48 12.42
CA ASN A 262 -16.55 -12.46 11.53
C ASN A 262 -17.16 -11.31 12.35
N LEU A 263 -17.08 -10.07 11.80
CA LEU A 263 -17.70 -8.92 12.42
C LEU A 263 -19.18 -8.84 12.05
N ASN A 264 -20.04 -8.86 13.08
CA ASN A 264 -21.46 -8.57 12.94
C ASN A 264 -21.75 -7.10 13.28
N VAL A 265 -22.82 -6.56 12.70
CA VAL A 265 -23.27 -5.17 12.87
C VAL A 265 -23.30 -4.70 14.34
N PRO A 266 -23.82 -5.47 15.34
CA PRO A 266 -23.81 -5.04 16.74
C PRO A 266 -22.42 -4.70 17.33
N GLY A 267 -21.36 -5.25 16.76
CA GLY A 267 -19.97 -4.96 17.19
C GLY A 267 -19.41 -3.64 16.68
N ILE A 268 -20.09 -2.96 15.76
CA ILE A 268 -19.61 -1.70 15.16
C ILE A 268 -19.94 -0.51 16.07
N SER A 269 -18.97 0.39 16.25
CA SER A 269 -19.16 1.70 16.86
C SER A 269 -19.35 2.78 15.81
N LYS A 270 -18.40 2.94 14.91
CA LYS A 270 -18.38 3.91 13.81
C LYS A 270 -17.69 3.31 12.59
N LEU A 271 -17.93 3.88 11.41
CA LEU A 271 -17.34 3.40 10.16
C LEU A 271 -17.19 4.54 9.15
N ASP A 272 -16.38 4.33 8.14
CA ASP A 272 -16.27 5.23 6.99
C ASP A 272 -17.52 5.12 6.10
N SER A 273 -17.95 6.25 5.53
CA SER A 273 -19.00 6.27 4.50
C SER A 273 -18.49 5.70 3.17
N GLY A 274 -19.43 5.26 2.33
CA GLY A 274 -19.13 4.80 0.97
C GLY A 274 -18.42 3.45 0.92
N ILE A 275 -18.58 2.62 1.95
CA ILE A 275 -18.27 1.19 1.89
C ILE A 275 -19.36 0.53 1.06
N THR A 276 -18.97 -0.32 0.13
CA THR A 276 -19.86 -1.15 -0.66
C THR A 276 -19.62 -2.64 -0.41
N ASN A 277 -20.61 -3.46 -0.68
CA ASN A 277 -20.47 -4.92 -0.60
C ASN A 277 -19.28 -5.40 -1.43
N GLU A 278 -18.51 -6.36 -0.90
CA GLU A 278 -17.26 -6.90 -1.44
C GLU A 278 -16.03 -5.96 -1.36
N ASP A 279 -16.14 -4.76 -0.79
CA ASP A 279 -14.97 -3.92 -0.51
C ASP A 279 -14.04 -4.58 0.51
N ILE A 280 -12.72 -4.39 0.31
CA ILE A 280 -11.73 -4.71 1.34
C ILE A 280 -11.74 -3.60 2.38
N VAL A 281 -11.99 -3.93 3.63
CA VAL A 281 -12.08 -3.00 4.75
C VAL A 281 -11.08 -3.31 5.86
N ALA A 282 -10.55 -2.28 6.51
CA ALA A 282 -9.76 -2.42 7.73
C ALA A 282 -10.67 -2.33 8.96
N VAL A 283 -10.58 -3.32 9.84
CA VAL A 283 -11.30 -3.35 11.11
C VAL A 283 -10.36 -2.89 12.21
N MET A 284 -10.74 -1.80 12.90
CA MET A 284 -9.90 -1.06 13.83
C MET A 284 -10.52 -1.02 15.22
N THR A 285 -9.69 -0.92 16.25
CA THR A 285 -10.15 -0.52 17.60
C THR A 285 -10.50 0.97 17.62
N LEU A 286 -11.14 1.44 18.70
CA LEU A 286 -11.40 2.87 18.91
C LEU A 286 -10.11 3.68 19.19
N LYS A 287 -8.97 3.01 19.43
CA LYS A 287 -7.62 3.59 19.53
C LYS A 287 -6.85 3.55 18.22
N GLU A 288 -7.54 3.21 17.12
CA GLU A 288 -6.97 3.13 15.77
C GLU A 288 -5.95 1.99 15.56
N GLU A 289 -5.95 0.95 16.42
CA GLU A 289 -5.15 -0.24 16.21
C GLU A 289 -5.80 -1.16 15.19
N LEU A 290 -5.01 -1.73 14.27
CA LEU A 290 -5.48 -2.69 13.29
C LEU A 290 -5.72 -4.06 13.93
N ILE A 291 -6.98 -4.51 13.94
CA ILE A 291 -7.37 -5.85 14.39
C ILE A 291 -7.21 -6.85 13.24
N CYS A 292 -7.90 -6.59 12.14
CA CYS A 292 -7.91 -7.44 10.96
C CYS A 292 -8.27 -6.63 9.71
N TYR A 293 -8.12 -7.23 8.53
CA TYR A 293 -8.88 -6.80 7.37
C TYR A 293 -9.81 -7.93 6.90
N GLY A 294 -10.85 -7.54 6.19
CA GLY A 294 -11.85 -8.49 5.66
C GLY A 294 -12.60 -7.91 4.48
N ILE A 295 -13.61 -8.65 4.06
CA ILE A 295 -14.50 -8.29 2.96
C ILE A 295 -15.83 -7.82 3.54
N ALA A 296 -16.25 -6.61 3.23
CA ALA A 296 -17.55 -6.07 3.58
C ALA A 296 -18.65 -6.93 2.96
N LYS A 297 -19.71 -7.22 3.73
CA LYS A 297 -20.87 -7.99 3.29
C LYS A 297 -22.16 -7.18 3.30
N LEU A 298 -22.05 -5.93 3.72
CA LEU A 298 -23.11 -4.93 3.73
C LEU A 298 -22.50 -3.60 3.27
N ASP A 299 -23.34 -2.73 2.76
CA ASP A 299 -22.99 -1.34 2.47
C ASP A 299 -22.93 -0.51 3.77
N SER A 300 -22.24 0.64 3.74
CA SER A 300 -22.09 1.49 4.92
C SER A 300 -23.42 1.90 5.57
N GLU A 301 -24.45 2.12 4.79
CA GLU A 301 -25.78 2.48 5.28
C GLU A 301 -26.47 1.30 5.99
N GLU A 302 -26.35 0.09 5.45
CA GLU A 302 -26.88 -1.14 6.04
C GLU A 302 -26.17 -1.49 7.37
N MET A 303 -24.88 -1.16 7.47
CA MET A 303 -24.09 -1.35 8.69
C MET A 303 -24.52 -0.43 9.85
N LEU A 304 -25.33 0.59 9.61
CA LEU A 304 -25.97 1.40 10.65
C LEU A 304 -27.17 0.73 11.28
N GLY A 305 -27.66 -0.36 10.72
CA GLY A 305 -28.81 -1.12 11.19
C GLY A 305 -28.55 -1.88 12.50
N GLU A 306 -29.43 -2.83 12.81
CA GLU A 306 -29.38 -3.55 14.09
C GLU A 306 -28.66 -4.89 14.00
N ARG A 307 -28.74 -5.61 12.87
CA ARG A 307 -28.25 -6.99 12.69
C ARG A 307 -27.67 -7.20 11.31
N GLY A 308 -26.83 -8.22 11.18
CA GLY A 308 -26.27 -8.67 9.92
C GLY A 308 -24.78 -8.98 10.04
N LEU A 309 -24.27 -9.72 9.07
CA LEU A 309 -22.85 -9.97 8.89
C LEU A 309 -22.23 -8.76 8.18
N ALA A 310 -21.48 -7.94 8.89
CA ALA A 310 -20.88 -6.74 8.33
C ALA A 310 -19.58 -7.03 7.57
N VAL A 311 -18.68 -7.83 8.17
CA VAL A 311 -17.38 -8.15 7.56
C VAL A 311 -17.07 -9.62 7.72
N LYS A 312 -16.70 -10.27 6.62
CA LYS A 312 -16.05 -11.58 6.62
C LYS A 312 -14.56 -11.38 6.84
N THR A 313 -14.05 -11.84 7.97
CA THR A 313 -12.63 -11.71 8.35
C THR A 313 -11.74 -12.53 7.43
N GLU A 314 -10.69 -11.90 6.88
CA GLU A 314 -9.72 -12.56 6.00
C GLU A 314 -8.36 -12.77 6.68
N LYS A 315 -7.81 -11.74 7.33
CA LYS A 315 -6.51 -11.83 8.03
C LYS A 315 -6.52 -11.04 9.32
N VAL A 316 -6.13 -11.69 10.39
CA VAL A 316 -6.01 -11.13 11.74
C VAL A 316 -4.56 -10.76 12.01
N PHE A 317 -4.34 -9.62 12.67
CA PHE A 317 -3.03 -9.07 13.04
C PHE A 317 -2.87 -8.90 14.54
N MET A 318 -3.92 -8.42 15.23
CA MET A 318 -3.90 -8.22 16.68
C MET A 318 -3.86 -9.58 17.40
N LEU A 319 -3.13 -9.64 18.51
CA LEU A 319 -3.04 -10.85 19.32
C LEU A 319 -4.30 -11.02 20.19
N PRO A 320 -4.80 -12.25 20.35
CA PRO A 320 -5.80 -12.56 21.37
C PRO A 320 -5.34 -12.11 22.76
N GLY A 321 -6.30 -11.69 23.59
CA GLY A 321 -6.01 -11.20 24.95
C GLY A 321 -5.49 -9.75 25.02
N THR A 322 -5.32 -9.04 23.89
CA THR A 322 -5.02 -7.59 23.90
C THR A 322 -6.19 -6.79 24.51
N TYR A 323 -7.41 -7.23 24.28
CA TYR A 323 -8.63 -6.75 24.92
C TYR A 323 -9.29 -7.89 25.69
N PRO A 324 -10.12 -7.59 26.72
CA PRO A 324 -10.73 -8.65 27.53
C PRO A 324 -11.75 -9.44 26.71
N LYS A 325 -11.81 -10.73 26.97
CA LYS A 325 -12.91 -11.58 26.53
C LYS A 325 -14.19 -11.16 27.27
N VAL A 326 -15.24 -10.86 26.54
CA VAL A 326 -16.55 -10.61 27.16
C VAL A 326 -17.15 -11.97 27.51
N GLU A 327 -17.35 -12.22 28.79
CA GLU A 327 -18.16 -13.35 29.25
C GLU A 327 -19.60 -13.12 28.79
N LYS A 328 -20.20 -14.13 28.19
CA LYS A 328 -21.58 -14.12 27.72
C LYS A 328 -22.56 -14.17 28.86
#